data_1ce8c5568507a367189e79f911e788e8
#
_entry.id   1ce8c5568507a367189e79f911e788e8
#
_cell.length_a   1.000
_cell.length_b   1.000
_cell.length_c   1.000
_cell.angle_alpha   90.00
_cell.angle_beta   90.00
_cell.angle_gamma   90.00
#
_symmetry.space_group_name_H-M   'P 1'
#
loop_
_entity.id
_entity.type
_entity.pdbx_description
1 polymer ?
#
loop_
_entity_poly.entity_id
_entity_poly.type
_entity_poly.pdbx_seq_one_letter_code
_entity_poly.pdbx_strand_id
1 'polypeptide(L)'
;ITMAYVRGREQELTGYQEREHWQPNIDLQCDFVMVYGIDDDMPERVKEYKDKGYRVHLMTGISWGEYQDYLYGKFDGRNHWDESQMDRSGNHIKHGKEVPYMSPSVSFAEYLTEKLKKAVDAGVEAIHMEEPEFWDRGGYSTAFQREYLLYYKESWQAPDSCLDARYKCSKLK
;
A
#
# COMPACT_ATOMS: atom_id res chain seq x y z
N ILE A 1 -2.16 -21.27 -17.18
CA ILE A 1 -3.18 -21.96 -16.35
C ILE A 1 -4.48 -21.22 -16.56
N THR A 2 -5.33 -21.77 -17.42
CA THR A 2 -6.67 -21.24 -17.64
C THR A 2 -7.51 -21.67 -16.45
N MET A 3 -7.76 -20.76 -15.52
CA MET A 3 -8.81 -21.00 -14.53
C MET A 3 -10.14 -21.02 -15.28
N ALA A 4 -10.68 -22.21 -15.49
CA ALA A 4 -12.05 -22.36 -15.91
C ALA A 4 -12.95 -21.90 -14.74
N TYR A 5 -13.38 -20.66 -14.78
CA TYR A 5 -14.38 -20.14 -13.89
C TYR A 5 -15.70 -20.83 -14.19
N VAL A 6 -16.03 -21.82 -13.40
CA VAL A 6 -17.32 -22.53 -13.54
C VAL A 6 -18.40 -21.68 -12.90
N ARG A 7 -18.96 -20.76 -13.67
CA ARG A 7 -20.13 -19.98 -13.27
C ARG A 7 -21.25 -20.88 -12.75
N GLY A 8 -21.70 -20.64 -11.55
CA GLY A 8 -22.96 -21.17 -11.01
C GLY A 8 -22.82 -22.40 -10.10
N ARG A 9 -21.60 -22.76 -9.68
CA ARG A 9 -21.37 -23.84 -8.70
C ARG A 9 -20.49 -23.46 -7.54
N GLU A 10 -19.94 -22.25 -7.54
CA GLU A 10 -19.16 -21.75 -6.42
C GLU A 10 -20.12 -21.10 -5.44
N GLN A 11 -20.03 -21.53 -4.20
CA GLN A 11 -20.69 -20.86 -3.10
C GLN A 11 -20.13 -19.44 -3.02
N GLU A 12 -20.99 -18.43 -3.04
CA GLU A 12 -20.57 -17.06 -2.80
C GLU A 12 -19.97 -16.98 -1.41
N LEU A 13 -18.72 -16.53 -1.32
CA LEU A 13 -18.03 -16.35 -0.07
C LEU A 13 -18.36 -14.96 0.49
N THR A 14 -18.63 -14.90 1.77
CA THR A 14 -18.83 -13.67 2.52
C THR A 14 -17.56 -13.32 3.27
N GLY A 15 -17.26 -12.03 3.37
CA GLY A 15 -16.10 -11.56 4.11
C GLY A 15 -16.29 -10.16 4.66
N TYR A 16 -15.41 -9.77 5.54
CA TYR A 16 -15.37 -8.43 6.10
C TYR A 16 -13.93 -7.98 6.34
N GLN A 17 -13.76 -6.68 6.47
CA GLN A 17 -12.49 -6.07 6.79
C GLN A 17 -12.47 -5.75 8.29
N GLU A 18 -11.35 -6.08 8.94
CA GLU A 18 -11.17 -5.81 10.35
C GLU A 18 -9.74 -5.40 10.66
N ARG A 19 -9.61 -4.46 11.57
CA ARG A 19 -8.35 -3.89 12.00
C ARG A 19 -7.92 -4.34 13.40
N GLU A 20 -8.92 -4.72 14.20
CA GLU A 20 -8.74 -5.11 15.58
C GLU A 20 -8.36 -6.60 15.71
N HIS A 21 -7.81 -6.95 16.84
CA HIS A 21 -7.67 -8.33 17.28
C HIS A 21 -9.05 -8.99 17.37
N TRP A 22 -9.10 -10.28 17.11
CA TRP A 22 -10.37 -11.00 17.17
C TRP A 22 -11.06 -10.86 18.53
N GLN A 23 -12.34 -10.54 18.51
CA GLN A 23 -13.20 -10.44 19.69
C GLN A 23 -14.60 -10.97 19.34
N PRO A 24 -15.31 -11.59 20.31
CA PRO A 24 -16.65 -12.16 20.04
C PRO A 24 -17.68 -11.14 19.54
N ASN A 25 -17.54 -9.87 19.91
CA ASN A 25 -18.48 -8.81 19.53
C ASN A 25 -18.29 -8.26 18.11
N ILE A 26 -17.16 -8.56 17.49
CA ILE A 26 -16.88 -8.18 16.09
C ILE A 26 -16.87 -9.39 15.14
N ASP A 27 -17.13 -10.58 15.67
CA ASP A 27 -17.18 -11.81 14.88
C ASP A 27 -18.47 -11.89 14.06
N LEU A 28 -18.35 -11.64 12.75
CA LEU A 28 -19.47 -11.68 11.82
C LEU A 28 -19.75 -13.09 11.26
N GLN A 29 -18.98 -14.09 11.66
CA GLN A 29 -19.13 -15.49 11.21
C GLN A 29 -19.15 -15.64 9.67
N CYS A 30 -18.33 -14.85 9.00
CA CYS A 30 -18.15 -14.91 7.56
C CYS A 30 -17.13 -15.98 7.15
N ASP A 31 -17.01 -16.24 5.85
CA ASP A 31 -16.08 -17.25 5.33
C ASP A 31 -14.62 -16.79 5.38
N PHE A 32 -14.37 -15.48 5.23
CA PHE A 32 -13.04 -14.91 5.32
C PHE A 32 -13.02 -13.54 5.99
N VAL A 33 -11.86 -13.17 6.49
CA VAL A 33 -11.58 -11.82 7.00
C VAL A 33 -10.40 -11.21 6.27
N MET A 34 -10.49 -9.92 5.95
CA MET A 34 -9.38 -9.11 5.49
C MET A 34 -8.81 -8.35 6.69
N VAL A 35 -7.70 -8.85 7.23
CA VAL A 35 -6.94 -8.14 8.28
C VAL A 35 -6.32 -6.90 7.64
N TYR A 36 -6.61 -5.71 8.19
CA TYR A 36 -6.16 -4.46 7.63
C TYR A 36 -4.88 -3.95 8.30
N GLY A 37 -3.93 -3.51 7.47
CA GLY A 37 -2.68 -2.88 7.89
C GLY A 37 -1.52 -3.86 8.03
N ILE A 38 -0.32 -3.29 7.99
CA ILE A 38 0.97 -4.02 8.00
C ILE A 38 1.85 -3.62 9.18
N ASP A 39 1.24 -3.21 10.29
CA ASP A 39 1.92 -2.94 11.55
C ASP A 39 2.56 -4.20 12.15
N ASP A 40 3.29 -4.03 13.24
CA ASP A 40 4.03 -5.14 13.84
C ASP A 40 3.13 -6.18 14.50
N ASP A 41 1.88 -5.86 14.84
CA ASP A 41 0.89 -6.78 15.43
C ASP A 41 0.10 -7.57 14.36
N MET A 42 0.24 -7.20 13.09
CA MET A 42 -0.48 -7.86 11.99
C MET A 42 -0.32 -9.39 11.98
N PRO A 43 0.87 -9.98 12.17
CA PRO A 43 1.02 -11.44 12.17
C PRO A 43 0.22 -12.12 13.29
N GLU A 44 0.10 -11.49 14.45
CA GLU A 44 -0.67 -11.99 15.57
C GLU A 44 -2.16 -11.95 15.26
N ARG A 45 -2.67 -10.84 14.73
CA ARG A 45 -4.07 -10.73 14.27
C ARG A 45 -4.40 -11.80 13.22
N VAL A 46 -3.53 -11.99 12.22
CA VAL A 46 -3.70 -13.06 11.22
C VAL A 46 -3.84 -14.43 11.88
N LYS A 47 -2.95 -14.74 12.83
CA LYS A 47 -2.99 -16.00 13.55
C LYS A 47 -4.28 -16.18 14.35
N GLU A 48 -4.73 -15.17 15.07
CA GLU A 48 -5.95 -15.22 15.87
C GLU A 48 -7.19 -15.56 15.03
N TYR A 49 -7.37 -14.89 13.89
CA TYR A 49 -8.48 -15.18 12.98
C TYR A 49 -8.37 -16.58 12.36
N LYS A 50 -7.17 -17.04 12.03
CA LYS A 50 -6.95 -18.43 11.57
C LYS A 50 -7.32 -19.45 12.64
N ASP A 51 -6.95 -19.22 13.89
CA ASP A 51 -7.28 -20.11 15.02
C ASP A 51 -8.80 -20.18 15.28
N LYS A 52 -9.57 -19.20 14.79
CA LYS A 52 -11.04 -19.19 14.78
C LYS A 52 -11.66 -19.87 13.56
N GLY A 53 -10.85 -20.32 12.61
CA GLY A 53 -11.30 -21.05 11.43
C GLY A 53 -11.58 -20.17 10.22
N TYR A 54 -11.25 -18.87 10.26
CA TYR A 54 -11.35 -18.00 9.10
C TYR A 54 -10.29 -18.31 8.05
N ARG A 55 -10.66 -18.17 6.80
CA ARG A 55 -9.68 -17.86 5.74
C ARG A 55 -9.24 -16.42 5.95
N VAL A 56 -7.95 -16.17 5.95
CA VAL A 56 -7.44 -14.83 6.24
C VAL A 56 -6.75 -14.23 5.03
N HIS A 57 -7.20 -13.06 4.65
CA HIS A 57 -6.56 -12.20 3.67
C HIS A 57 -5.92 -11.00 4.38
N LEU A 58 -4.95 -10.38 3.76
CA LEU A 58 -4.41 -9.08 4.17
C LEU A 58 -4.97 -7.99 3.25
N MET A 59 -5.24 -6.82 3.80
CA MET A 59 -5.54 -5.61 3.03
C MET A 59 -4.69 -4.45 3.51
N THR A 60 -4.08 -3.71 2.59
CA THR A 60 -3.27 -2.54 2.92
C THR A 60 -3.24 -1.54 1.78
N GLY A 61 -3.19 -0.26 2.10
CA GLY A 61 -2.87 0.79 1.14
C GLY A 61 -1.44 0.61 0.62
N ILE A 62 -1.20 0.99 -0.62
CA ILE A 62 0.14 0.97 -1.23
C ILE A 62 0.67 2.36 -1.56
N SER A 63 -0.17 3.38 -1.46
CA SER A 63 0.23 4.77 -1.64
C SER A 63 0.20 5.56 -0.33
N TRP A 64 -0.57 5.11 0.64
CA TRP A 64 -0.67 5.73 1.96
C TRP A 64 -0.99 4.68 3.02
N GLY A 65 -0.63 4.97 4.26
CA GLY A 65 -0.83 4.07 5.39
C GLY A 65 -0.06 4.55 6.61
N GLU A 66 -0.11 3.78 7.67
CA GLU A 66 0.63 4.06 8.91
C GLU A 66 2.10 3.60 8.78
N TYR A 67 2.86 4.27 7.93
CA TYR A 67 4.26 3.95 7.61
C TYR A 67 5.26 4.80 8.41
N GLN A 68 4.92 5.18 9.64
CA GLN A 68 5.76 6.05 10.48
C GLN A 68 7.11 5.42 10.79
N ASP A 69 7.18 4.10 10.91
CA ASP A 69 8.44 3.38 11.08
C ASP A 69 9.38 3.56 9.88
N TYR A 70 8.85 3.56 8.67
CA TYR A 70 9.58 3.88 7.45
C TYR A 70 9.93 5.36 7.36
N LEU A 71 8.94 6.22 7.51
CA LEU A 71 9.09 7.67 7.36
C LEU A 71 10.16 8.25 8.30
N TYR A 72 10.20 7.76 9.53
CA TYR A 72 11.14 8.23 10.56
C TYR A 72 12.41 7.37 10.73
N GLY A 73 12.66 6.49 9.78
CA GLY A 73 13.94 5.79 9.67
C GLY A 73 14.13 4.58 10.59
N LYS A 74 13.07 3.99 11.12
CA LYS A 74 13.20 2.75 11.89
C LYS A 74 13.52 1.55 11.01
N PHE A 75 13.22 1.62 9.73
CA PHE A 75 13.42 0.54 8.79
C PHE A 75 14.89 0.35 8.42
N ASP A 76 15.57 1.43 8.02
CA ASP A 76 16.95 1.38 7.49
C ASP A 76 17.88 2.46 8.06
N GLY A 77 17.40 3.24 9.03
CA GLY A 77 18.15 4.36 9.64
C GLY A 77 18.06 5.68 8.89
N ARG A 78 17.33 5.72 7.75
CA ARG A 78 17.16 6.91 6.92
C ARG A 78 15.75 7.48 7.05
N ASN A 79 15.62 8.79 7.13
CA ASN A 79 14.34 9.48 7.02
C ASN A 79 13.84 9.46 5.57
N HIS A 80 12.59 9.03 5.35
CA HIS A 80 11.99 8.86 4.01
C HIS A 80 10.86 9.85 3.69
N TRP A 81 10.75 10.94 4.42
CA TRP A 81 9.74 11.97 4.12
C TRP A 81 9.93 12.60 2.74
N ASP A 82 11.15 12.59 2.20
CA ASP A 82 11.45 13.03 0.85
C ASP A 82 10.84 12.12 -0.25
N GLU A 83 10.41 10.92 0.11
CA GLU A 83 9.73 9.97 -0.79
C GLU A 83 8.22 10.15 -0.81
N SER A 84 7.66 11.02 0.01
CA SER A 84 6.25 11.37 -0.09
C SER A 84 5.95 12.19 -1.34
N GLN A 85 4.71 12.13 -1.82
CA GLN A 85 4.27 13.00 -2.89
C GLN A 85 4.26 14.47 -2.43
N MET A 86 4.84 15.34 -3.25
CA MET A 86 4.89 16.77 -2.98
C MET A 86 4.25 17.55 -4.10
N ASP A 87 3.59 18.65 -3.74
CA ASP A 87 3.12 19.64 -4.69
C ASP A 87 4.24 20.58 -5.15
N ARG A 88 3.91 21.48 -6.08
CA ARG A 88 4.84 22.47 -6.62
C ARG A 88 5.43 23.42 -5.58
N SER A 89 4.72 23.65 -4.49
CA SER A 89 5.17 24.52 -3.39
C SER A 89 6.03 23.79 -2.36
N GLY A 90 6.29 22.49 -2.56
CA GLY A 90 7.04 21.65 -1.65
C GLY A 90 6.23 21.14 -0.45
N ASN A 91 4.91 21.27 -0.48
CA ASN A 91 4.07 20.72 0.57
C ASN A 91 3.83 19.22 0.33
N HIS A 92 3.90 18.43 1.40
CA HIS A 92 3.52 17.02 1.33
C HIS A 92 2.01 16.87 1.11
N ILE A 93 1.64 16.04 0.15
CA ILE A 93 0.25 15.65 -0.08
C ILE A 93 -0.08 14.55 0.91
N LYS A 94 -1.08 14.77 1.76
CA LYS A 94 -1.37 13.90 2.90
C LYS A 94 -2.81 13.42 2.88
N HIS A 95 -3.00 12.17 3.29
CA HIS A 95 -4.30 11.61 3.65
C HIS A 95 -4.72 12.04 5.07
N GLY A 96 -3.77 12.12 5.99
CA GLY A 96 -3.95 12.52 7.38
C GLY A 96 -2.74 13.26 7.95
N LYS A 97 -2.77 13.58 9.23
CA LYS A 97 -1.76 14.45 9.88
C LYS A 97 -0.31 13.98 9.64
N GLU A 98 -0.03 12.71 9.80
CA GLU A 98 1.29 12.08 9.60
C GLU A 98 1.24 10.93 8.61
N VAL A 99 0.26 10.97 7.71
CA VAL A 99 0.01 9.95 6.70
C VAL A 99 0.15 10.59 5.32
N PRO A 100 1.38 10.71 4.78
CA PRO A 100 1.58 11.22 3.44
C PRO A 100 1.22 10.17 2.40
N TYR A 101 0.86 10.63 1.20
CA TYR A 101 0.88 9.78 0.02
C TYR A 101 2.32 9.56 -0.42
N MET A 102 2.70 8.32 -0.64
CA MET A 102 4.06 7.93 -1.01
C MET A 102 4.25 7.97 -2.53
N SER A 103 5.44 8.34 -2.94
CA SER A 103 5.87 8.15 -4.33
C SER A 103 6.34 6.70 -4.53
N PRO A 104 6.12 6.11 -5.71
CA PRO A 104 6.60 4.77 -6.01
C PRO A 104 8.13 4.78 -6.18
N SER A 105 8.85 4.56 -5.10
CA SER A 105 10.30 4.42 -5.06
C SER A 105 10.72 2.98 -4.83
N VAL A 106 11.95 2.63 -5.22
CA VAL A 106 12.51 1.28 -4.98
C VAL A 106 12.57 0.99 -3.48
N SER A 107 13.05 1.93 -2.67
CA SER A 107 13.16 1.78 -1.23
C SER A 107 11.81 1.57 -0.55
N PHE A 108 10.77 2.28 -0.98
CA PHE A 108 9.41 2.07 -0.46
C PHE A 108 8.85 0.69 -0.87
N ALA A 109 9.12 0.25 -2.09
CA ALA A 109 8.74 -1.09 -2.54
C ALA A 109 9.46 -2.20 -1.74
N GLU A 110 10.73 -2.00 -1.38
CA GLU A 110 11.46 -2.92 -0.51
C GLU A 110 10.85 -2.98 0.89
N TYR A 111 10.54 -1.83 1.49
CA TYR A 111 9.84 -1.76 2.77
C TYR A 111 8.51 -2.52 2.74
N LEU A 112 7.64 -2.23 1.76
CA LEU A 112 6.36 -2.92 1.62
C LEU A 112 6.57 -4.44 1.44
N THR A 113 7.56 -4.84 0.67
CA THR A 113 7.89 -6.25 0.44
C THR A 113 8.25 -6.96 1.75
N GLU A 114 9.07 -6.34 2.59
CA GLU A 114 9.44 -6.93 3.89
C GLU A 114 8.23 -7.09 4.82
N LYS A 115 7.34 -6.11 4.84
CA LYS A 115 6.09 -6.20 5.63
C LYS A 115 5.14 -7.26 5.08
N LEU A 116 4.97 -7.31 3.76
CA LEU A 116 4.10 -8.30 3.10
C LEU A 116 4.62 -9.73 3.25
N LYS A 117 5.94 -9.95 3.27
CA LYS A 117 6.52 -11.26 3.60
C LYS A 117 6.07 -11.76 4.97
N LYS A 118 6.02 -10.90 5.98
CA LYS A 118 5.53 -11.27 7.31
C LYS A 118 4.08 -11.76 7.27
N ALA A 119 3.24 -11.15 6.42
CA ALA A 119 1.86 -11.60 6.23
C ALA A 119 1.78 -12.97 5.57
N VAL A 120 2.59 -13.19 4.53
CA VAL A 120 2.69 -14.50 3.85
C VAL A 120 3.17 -15.58 4.82
N ASP A 121 4.19 -15.28 5.63
CA ASP A 121 4.73 -16.21 6.63
C ASP A 121 3.69 -16.50 7.75
N ALA A 122 2.85 -15.52 8.10
CA ALA A 122 1.72 -15.72 9.01
C ALA A 122 0.59 -16.57 8.38
N GLY A 123 0.62 -16.74 7.06
CA GLY A 123 -0.25 -17.65 6.33
C GLY A 123 -1.53 -17.02 5.80
N VAL A 124 -1.48 -15.77 5.34
CA VAL A 124 -2.58 -15.19 4.56
C VAL A 124 -2.71 -15.89 3.21
N GLU A 125 -3.95 -16.02 2.73
CA GLU A 125 -4.25 -16.69 1.45
C GLU A 125 -4.28 -15.71 0.27
N ALA A 126 -4.50 -14.43 0.54
CA ALA A 126 -4.50 -13.37 -0.46
C ALA A 126 -4.05 -12.03 0.15
N ILE A 127 -3.54 -11.15 -0.70
CA ILE A 127 -3.17 -9.78 -0.35
C ILE A 127 -3.92 -8.84 -1.28
N HIS A 128 -4.70 -7.94 -0.69
CA HIS A 128 -5.40 -6.88 -1.37
C HIS A 128 -4.62 -5.58 -1.21
N MET A 129 -4.02 -5.13 -2.28
CA MET A 129 -3.32 -3.86 -2.35
C MET A 129 -4.30 -2.80 -2.86
N GLU A 130 -4.65 -1.86 -2.01
CA GLU A 130 -5.65 -0.84 -2.31
C GLU A 130 -5.03 0.53 -2.59
N GLU A 131 -5.81 1.36 -3.25
CA GLU A 131 -5.56 2.79 -3.45
C GLU A 131 -4.16 3.14 -3.98
N PRO A 132 -3.78 2.67 -5.18
CA PRO A 132 -2.54 3.06 -5.83
C PRO A 132 -2.64 4.51 -6.36
N GLU A 133 -2.73 5.47 -5.45
CA GLU A 133 -3.01 6.87 -5.76
C GLU A 133 -1.75 7.68 -6.04
N PHE A 134 -1.73 8.35 -7.17
CA PHE A 134 -0.77 9.40 -7.47
C PHE A 134 -1.53 10.67 -7.89
N TRP A 135 -1.42 11.71 -7.07
CA TRP A 135 -2.17 12.94 -7.27
C TRP A 135 -1.67 13.75 -8.45
N ASP A 136 -2.59 14.37 -9.19
CA ASP A 136 -2.29 15.17 -10.39
C ASP A 136 -1.36 16.36 -10.11
N ARG A 137 -1.38 16.89 -8.88
CA ARG A 137 -0.48 17.93 -8.37
C ARG A 137 0.81 17.41 -7.73
N GLY A 138 0.99 16.07 -7.67
CA GLY A 138 2.19 15.42 -7.17
C GLY A 138 3.36 15.44 -8.16
N GLY A 139 4.45 14.76 -7.82
CA GLY A 139 5.60 14.58 -8.70
C GLY A 139 6.73 15.61 -8.51
N TYR A 140 6.65 16.46 -7.50
CA TYR A 140 7.68 17.46 -7.23
C TYR A 140 8.68 17.04 -6.14
N SER A 141 8.53 15.86 -5.53
CA SER A 141 9.52 15.36 -4.56
C SER A 141 10.83 14.96 -5.25
N THR A 142 11.94 15.14 -4.56
CA THR A 142 13.27 14.78 -5.08
C THR A 142 13.39 13.29 -5.36
N ALA A 143 12.78 12.46 -4.53
CA ALA A 143 12.76 11.02 -4.75
C ALA A 143 12.00 10.66 -6.04
N PHE A 144 10.83 11.24 -6.30
CA PHE A 144 10.09 11.02 -7.54
C PHE A 144 10.90 11.45 -8.76
N GLN A 145 11.54 12.61 -8.71
CA GLN A 145 12.37 13.11 -9.82
C GLN A 145 13.55 12.18 -10.11
N ARG A 146 14.16 11.63 -9.06
CA ARG A 146 15.24 10.63 -9.18
C ARG A 146 14.73 9.34 -9.83
N GLU A 147 13.62 8.78 -9.36
CA GLU A 147 13.03 7.57 -9.93
C GLU A 147 12.61 7.80 -11.40
N TYR A 148 12.06 8.96 -11.69
CA TYR A 148 11.73 9.34 -13.06
C TYR A 148 12.97 9.31 -13.97
N LEU A 149 14.07 9.94 -13.54
CA LEU A 149 15.35 9.94 -14.28
C LEU A 149 15.90 8.52 -14.46
N LEU A 150 15.82 7.69 -13.41
CA LEU A 150 16.31 6.32 -13.47
C LEU A 150 15.51 5.45 -14.44
N TYR A 151 14.20 5.65 -14.50
CA TYR A 151 13.32 4.87 -15.36
C TYR A 151 13.36 5.33 -16.83
N TYR A 152 13.14 6.63 -17.07
CA TYR A 152 13.04 7.17 -18.42
C TYR A 152 14.38 7.57 -19.04
N LYS A 153 15.45 7.67 -18.26
CA LYS A 153 16.76 8.19 -18.68
C LYS A 153 16.71 9.62 -19.23
N GLU A 154 15.73 10.38 -18.78
CA GLU A 154 15.48 11.77 -19.15
C GLU A 154 15.37 12.64 -17.91
N SER A 155 15.80 13.90 -18.00
CA SER A 155 15.60 14.86 -16.91
C SER A 155 14.12 15.13 -16.68
N TRP A 156 13.70 15.09 -15.41
CA TRP A 156 12.35 15.43 -15.04
C TRP A 156 12.01 16.89 -15.38
N GLN A 157 10.81 17.13 -15.87
CA GLN A 157 10.27 18.46 -16.11
C GLN A 157 8.94 18.61 -15.36
N ALA A 158 8.68 19.83 -14.86
CA ALA A 158 7.45 20.08 -14.14
C ALA A 158 6.22 19.79 -15.02
N PRO A 159 5.22 19.06 -14.53
CA PRO A 159 4.04 18.65 -15.32
C PRO A 159 3.27 19.81 -15.95
N ASP A 160 3.26 20.97 -15.31
CA ASP A 160 2.61 22.18 -15.75
C ASP A 160 3.42 23.01 -16.75
N SER A 161 4.71 22.70 -16.94
CA SER A 161 5.60 23.35 -17.91
C SER A 161 5.84 22.54 -19.17
N CYS A 162 5.31 21.32 -19.25
CA CYS A 162 5.54 20.42 -20.36
C CYS A 162 4.25 20.00 -21.06
N LEU A 163 4.22 20.06 -22.38
CA LEU A 163 3.11 19.60 -23.22
C LEU A 163 3.12 18.09 -23.44
N ASP A 164 4.25 17.43 -23.20
CA ASP A 164 4.36 15.98 -23.35
C ASP A 164 3.53 15.26 -22.29
N ALA A 165 2.66 14.35 -22.73
CA ALA A 165 1.77 13.59 -21.86
C ALA A 165 2.50 12.76 -20.80
N ARG A 166 3.77 12.39 -21.01
CA ARG A 166 4.60 11.66 -20.05
C ARG A 166 4.84 12.43 -18.75
N TYR A 167 4.84 13.75 -18.81
CA TYR A 167 5.09 14.65 -17.67
C TYR A 167 3.81 15.07 -16.94
N LYS A 168 2.66 14.66 -17.43
CA LYS A 168 1.40 14.89 -16.72
C LYS A 168 1.18 13.79 -15.71
N CYS A 169 1.15 14.12 -14.42
CA CYS A 169 1.04 13.16 -13.32
C CYS A 169 -0.06 12.11 -13.53
N SER A 170 -1.20 12.49 -14.08
CA SER A 170 -2.30 11.58 -14.41
C SER A 170 -1.95 10.50 -15.43
N LYS A 171 -0.83 10.62 -16.12
CA LYS A 171 -0.34 9.65 -17.12
C LYS A 171 0.77 8.75 -16.57
N LEU A 172 1.27 9.05 -15.37
CA LEU A 172 2.33 8.27 -14.72
C LEU A 172 1.78 7.21 -13.75
N LYS A 173 0.46 7.10 -13.68
CA LYS A 173 -0.21 6.08 -12.86
C LYS A 173 -0.02 4.68 -13.40
#